data_d7e9b062b8402335f0f7690cb10fe822
#
_entry.id   d7e9b062b8402335f0f7690cb10fe822
#
_cell.length_a   1.000
_cell.length_b   1.000
_cell.length_c   1.000
_cell.angle_alpha   90.00
_cell.angle_beta   90.00
_cell.angle_gamma   90.00
#
_symmetry.space_group_name_H-M   'P 1'
#
loop_
_entity.id
_entity.type
_entity.pdbx_description
1 polymer ?
#
loop_
_entity_poly.entity_id
_entity_poly.type
_entity_poly.pdbx_seq_one_letter_code
_entity_poly.pdbx_strand_id
1 'polypeptide(L)'
;ADALVFAGTLQVRGNVDVEGKLHVGGDLRVEGGLRTSGDLIVGGNLRVEGQVRAGGRVAVDGDLRAGWGVESAGDLRCGGELRAGWNLHCAGRLRLEGSAFVGIDLCSEGDLRCAKGLHVGGDLTAQAQLRVAQGIAAGGSIHGAMHLEAGWGIKAGGVIHADGAIRAGESLWAGEGIRAGQGYGVFAGLDVQVEAWESSARVSAPEKPEGLMSGWWAGPGVV
;
A
#
# COMPACT_ATOMS: atom_id res chain seq x y z
N ALA A 1 -10.77 28.76 -6.25
CA ALA A 1 -9.70 28.34 -5.35
C ALA A 1 -8.38 28.56 -6.09
N ASP A 2 -7.55 29.43 -5.56
CA ASP A 2 -6.29 29.85 -6.16
C ASP A 2 -5.30 28.66 -6.13
N ALA A 3 -4.56 28.50 -7.21
CA ALA A 3 -3.49 27.52 -7.31
C ALA A 3 -2.15 28.25 -7.22
N LEU A 4 -1.29 27.80 -6.32
CA LEU A 4 0.11 28.24 -6.28
C LEU A 4 0.91 27.34 -7.24
N VAL A 5 1.52 27.92 -8.27
CA VAL A 5 2.20 27.19 -9.33
C VAL A 5 3.66 27.61 -9.44
N PHE A 6 4.56 26.61 -9.41
CA PHE A 6 5.98 26.75 -9.67
C PHE A 6 6.37 25.88 -10.87
N ALA A 7 6.99 26.47 -11.89
CA ALA A 7 7.35 25.72 -13.12
C ALA A 7 8.54 24.76 -12.95
N GLY A 8 9.43 25.04 -12.01
CA GLY A 8 10.67 24.27 -11.77
C GLY A 8 10.71 23.59 -10.41
N THR A 9 11.91 23.28 -9.97
CA THR A 9 12.19 22.69 -8.64
C THR A 9 12.03 23.73 -7.55
N LEU A 10 11.42 23.33 -6.42
CA LEU A 10 11.20 24.18 -5.25
C LEU A 10 11.83 23.53 -4.00
N GLN A 11 12.66 24.30 -3.29
CA GLN A 11 13.18 23.88 -2.00
C GLN A 11 12.76 24.90 -0.93
N VAL A 12 12.19 24.42 0.17
CA VAL A 12 11.71 25.24 1.28
C VAL A 12 12.34 24.76 2.59
N ARG A 13 12.94 25.71 3.33
CA ARG A 13 13.39 25.48 4.70
C ARG A 13 12.23 25.77 5.65
N GLY A 14 11.84 24.76 6.44
CA GLY A 14 10.69 24.84 7.34
C GLY A 14 9.41 24.27 6.75
N ASN A 15 8.27 24.71 7.28
CA ASN A 15 6.95 24.20 6.88
C ASN A 15 6.40 24.93 5.65
N VAL A 16 5.59 24.22 4.87
CA VAL A 16 4.79 24.78 3.77
C VAL A 16 3.33 24.60 4.12
N ASP A 17 2.57 25.69 4.14
CA ASP A 17 1.11 25.70 4.29
C ASP A 17 0.49 26.52 3.16
N VAL A 18 -0.35 25.90 2.35
CA VAL A 18 -0.96 26.51 1.17
C VAL A 18 -2.49 26.38 1.25
N GLU A 19 -3.16 27.53 1.29
CA GLU A 19 -4.61 27.59 1.13
C GLU A 19 -4.95 27.42 -0.35
N GLY A 20 -5.37 26.21 -0.75
CA GLY A 20 -5.68 25.87 -2.13
C GLY A 20 -4.80 24.76 -2.67
N LYS A 21 -4.58 24.80 -3.99
CA LYS A 21 -3.77 23.80 -4.71
C LYS A 21 -2.32 24.23 -4.76
N LEU A 22 -1.39 23.26 -4.64
CA LEU A 22 0.03 23.44 -4.91
C LEU A 22 0.43 22.62 -6.12
N HIS A 23 1.01 23.28 -7.13
CA HIS A 23 1.56 22.60 -8.30
C HIS A 23 3.04 23.01 -8.47
N VAL A 24 3.93 22.01 -8.43
CA VAL A 24 5.37 22.17 -8.67
C VAL A 24 5.73 21.32 -9.88
N GLY A 25 6.23 21.94 -10.97
CA GLY A 25 6.54 21.26 -12.21
C GLY A 25 7.78 20.36 -12.15
N GLY A 26 8.70 20.64 -11.24
CA GLY A 26 9.90 19.83 -10.96
C GLY A 26 9.82 19.14 -9.60
N ASP A 27 10.99 18.98 -8.96
CA ASP A 27 11.08 18.40 -7.62
C ASP A 27 10.61 19.38 -6.54
N LEU A 28 10.01 18.85 -5.47
CA LEU A 28 9.66 19.61 -4.27
C LEU A 28 10.38 19.02 -3.05
N ARG A 29 11.19 19.84 -2.40
CA ARG A 29 11.85 19.49 -1.14
C ARG A 29 11.44 20.45 -0.02
N VAL A 30 10.94 19.88 1.09
CA VAL A 30 10.51 20.63 2.30
C VAL A 30 11.21 20.03 3.51
N GLU A 31 11.94 20.87 4.26
CA GLU A 31 12.65 20.45 5.49
C GLU A 31 11.72 20.32 6.71
N GLY A 32 10.49 20.82 6.63
CA GLY A 32 9.44 20.68 7.63
C GLY A 32 8.27 19.83 7.14
N GLY A 33 7.06 20.17 7.58
CA GLY A 33 5.81 19.59 7.10
C GLY A 33 5.26 20.32 5.88
N LEU A 34 4.47 19.61 5.08
CA LEU A 34 3.78 20.15 3.90
C LEU A 34 2.27 19.95 4.07
N ARG A 35 1.53 21.06 4.01
CA ARG A 35 0.07 21.06 4.05
C ARG A 35 -0.49 21.85 2.88
N THR A 36 -1.51 21.30 2.23
CA THR A 36 -2.34 22.00 1.24
C THR A 36 -3.81 21.78 1.60
N SER A 37 -4.67 22.80 1.44
CA SER A 37 -6.12 22.61 1.62
C SER A 37 -6.79 22.01 0.37
N GLY A 38 -6.10 22.03 -0.77
CA GLY A 38 -6.52 21.42 -2.05
C GLY A 38 -5.57 20.35 -2.52
N ASP A 39 -5.46 20.20 -3.85
CA ASP A 39 -4.61 19.21 -4.49
C ASP A 39 -3.11 19.55 -4.33
N LEU A 40 -2.28 18.51 -4.21
CA LEU A 40 -0.83 18.58 -4.28
C LEU A 40 -0.36 17.85 -5.54
N ILE A 41 0.27 18.57 -6.47
CA ILE A 41 0.77 18.03 -7.73
C ILE A 41 2.26 18.35 -7.86
N VAL A 42 3.08 17.31 -8.04
CA VAL A 42 4.55 17.43 -8.19
C VAL A 42 4.97 16.64 -9.41
N GLY A 43 5.52 17.33 -10.40
CA GLY A 43 5.97 16.73 -11.67
C GLY A 43 7.31 15.98 -11.58
N GLY A 44 8.04 16.13 -10.49
CA GLY A 44 9.26 15.39 -10.15
C GLY A 44 9.09 14.59 -8.87
N ASN A 45 10.14 14.58 -8.04
CA ASN A 45 10.14 13.91 -6.75
C ASN A 45 9.60 14.83 -5.64
N LEU A 46 8.91 14.24 -4.68
CA LEU A 46 8.47 14.90 -3.46
C LEU A 46 9.25 14.37 -2.26
N ARG A 47 9.99 15.24 -1.60
CA ARG A 47 10.68 14.92 -0.34
C ARG A 47 10.27 15.89 0.75
N VAL A 48 9.70 15.37 1.82
CA VAL A 48 9.27 16.13 3.00
C VAL A 48 9.85 15.44 4.24
N GLU A 49 10.59 16.16 5.07
CA GLU A 49 11.18 15.56 6.28
C GLU A 49 10.11 15.35 7.37
N GLY A 50 9.00 16.10 7.33
CA GLY A 50 7.84 15.97 8.20
C GLY A 50 6.68 15.21 7.56
N GLN A 51 5.46 15.63 7.89
CA GLN A 51 4.20 15.07 7.37
C GLN A 51 3.79 15.73 6.06
N VAL A 52 3.21 14.96 5.16
CA VAL A 52 2.48 15.44 3.98
C VAL A 52 0.99 15.34 4.25
N ARG A 53 0.26 16.45 4.14
CA ARG A 53 -1.21 16.49 4.26
C ARG A 53 -1.80 17.29 3.12
N ALA A 54 -2.69 16.67 2.35
CA ALA A 54 -3.45 17.31 1.27
C ALA A 54 -4.96 17.17 1.51
N GLY A 55 -5.68 18.30 1.45
CA GLY A 55 -7.14 18.31 1.50
C GLY A 55 -7.81 17.88 0.20
N GLY A 56 -7.04 17.62 -0.85
CA GLY A 56 -7.46 17.05 -2.13
C GLY A 56 -6.63 15.84 -2.50
N ARG A 57 -6.45 15.63 -3.81
CA ARG A 57 -5.60 14.55 -4.33
C ARG A 57 -4.12 14.87 -4.18
N VAL A 58 -3.31 13.81 -4.06
CA VAL A 58 -1.86 13.88 -4.18
C VAL A 58 -1.42 13.18 -5.47
N ALA A 59 -0.68 13.89 -6.33
CA ALA A 59 -0.11 13.33 -7.55
C ALA A 59 1.37 13.67 -7.62
N VAL A 60 2.22 12.66 -7.58
CA VAL A 60 3.68 12.77 -7.68
C VAL A 60 4.12 11.89 -8.84
N ASP A 61 4.78 12.47 -9.86
CA ASP A 61 5.20 11.68 -11.03
C ASP A 61 6.49 10.89 -10.75
N GLY A 62 7.33 11.35 -9.83
CA GLY A 62 8.52 10.66 -9.33
C GLY A 62 8.30 9.93 -8.01
N ASP A 63 9.35 9.89 -7.19
CA ASP A 63 9.33 9.31 -5.84
C ASP A 63 8.62 10.23 -4.85
N LEU A 64 7.91 9.62 -3.88
CA LEU A 64 7.35 10.32 -2.72
C LEU A 64 8.03 9.84 -1.45
N ARG A 65 8.67 10.75 -0.72
CA ARG A 65 9.30 10.44 0.57
C ARG A 65 8.83 11.41 1.64
N ALA A 66 8.17 10.90 2.67
CA ALA A 66 7.79 11.63 3.86
C ALA A 66 8.49 11.03 5.09
N GLY A 67 9.15 11.85 5.89
CA GLY A 67 9.79 11.39 7.11
C GLY A 67 8.78 10.90 8.14
N TRP A 68 7.57 11.47 8.13
CA TRP A 68 6.46 11.04 8.96
C TRP A 68 5.36 10.41 8.10
N GLY A 69 4.11 10.83 8.29
CA GLY A 69 2.97 10.27 7.56
C GLY A 69 2.64 10.99 6.26
N VAL A 70 1.81 10.33 5.47
CA VAL A 70 1.17 10.89 4.27
C VAL A 70 -0.33 10.78 4.42
N GLU A 71 -1.05 11.89 4.25
CA GLU A 71 -2.50 11.96 4.32
C GLU A 71 -3.05 12.66 3.08
N SER A 72 -3.95 12.01 2.37
CA SER A 72 -4.66 12.53 1.21
C SER A 72 -6.17 12.39 1.40
N ALA A 73 -6.90 13.49 1.37
CA ALA A 73 -8.37 13.45 1.42
C ALA A 73 -9.02 13.05 0.08
N GLY A 74 -8.22 12.93 -0.99
CA GLY A 74 -8.62 12.42 -2.29
C GLY A 74 -7.74 11.25 -2.73
N ASP A 75 -7.71 11.00 -4.04
CA ASP A 75 -6.85 9.97 -4.64
C ASP A 75 -5.36 10.29 -4.39
N LEU A 76 -4.54 9.25 -4.19
CA LEU A 76 -3.09 9.37 -4.18
C LEU A 76 -2.48 8.57 -5.32
N ARG A 77 -1.67 9.24 -6.15
CA ARG A 77 -0.86 8.61 -7.19
C ARG A 77 0.61 8.92 -6.99
N CYS A 78 1.44 7.87 -7.04
CA CYS A 78 2.90 7.98 -7.04
C CYS A 78 3.47 7.20 -8.24
N GLY A 79 4.24 7.86 -9.11
CA GLY A 79 4.84 7.25 -10.29
C GLY A 79 6.13 6.49 -9.99
N GLY A 80 6.83 6.84 -8.92
CA GLY A 80 8.03 6.19 -8.42
C GLY A 80 7.79 5.39 -7.14
N GLU A 81 8.83 5.29 -6.32
CA GLU A 81 8.77 4.65 -5.01
C GLU A 81 8.08 5.55 -3.98
N LEU A 82 7.21 4.98 -3.15
CA LEU A 82 6.61 5.67 -2.02
C LEU A 82 7.26 5.22 -0.71
N ARG A 83 7.71 6.18 0.11
CA ARG A 83 8.16 5.93 1.49
C ARG A 83 7.48 6.88 2.46
N ALA A 84 6.74 6.33 3.41
CA ALA A 84 6.21 7.04 4.56
C ALA A 84 6.85 6.46 5.83
N GLY A 85 7.47 7.31 6.65
CA GLY A 85 8.12 6.85 7.88
C GLY A 85 7.13 6.34 8.93
N TRP A 86 5.90 6.86 8.92
CA TRP A 86 4.82 6.44 9.81
C TRP A 86 3.63 5.91 9.00
N ASN A 87 2.47 6.53 9.13
CA ASN A 87 1.22 6.09 8.52
C ASN A 87 1.02 6.66 7.11
N LEU A 88 0.32 5.90 6.28
CA LEU A 88 -0.24 6.40 5.03
C LEU A 88 -1.76 6.25 5.08
N HIS A 89 -2.46 7.38 4.94
CA HIS A 89 -3.92 7.39 4.82
C HIS A 89 -4.34 8.04 3.50
N CYS A 90 -5.18 7.35 2.75
CA CYS A 90 -5.74 7.82 1.48
C CYS A 90 -7.26 7.61 1.50
N ALA A 91 -8.03 8.71 1.53
CA ALA A 91 -9.50 8.64 1.50
C ALA A 91 -10.07 8.29 0.12
N GLY A 92 -9.26 8.35 -0.94
CA GLY A 92 -9.62 7.93 -2.29
C GLY A 92 -8.89 6.66 -2.72
N ARG A 93 -8.67 6.54 -4.03
CA ARG A 93 -7.90 5.44 -4.62
C ARG A 93 -6.41 5.66 -4.42
N LEU A 94 -5.70 4.61 -4.03
CA LEU A 94 -4.25 4.59 -3.91
C LEU A 94 -3.64 3.85 -5.10
N ARG A 95 -2.89 4.57 -5.94
CA ARG A 95 -2.22 4.02 -7.11
C ARG A 95 -0.73 4.26 -7.07
N LEU A 96 0.04 3.18 -7.01
CA LEU A 96 1.49 3.17 -6.88
C LEU A 96 2.10 2.41 -8.06
N GLU A 97 2.94 3.08 -8.86
CA GLU A 97 3.62 2.44 -10.00
C GLU A 97 4.97 1.83 -9.56
N GLY A 98 5.54 2.30 -8.45
CA GLY A 98 6.72 1.75 -7.78
C GLY A 98 6.38 0.83 -6.62
N SER A 99 7.41 0.46 -5.84
CA SER A 99 7.24 -0.19 -4.54
C SER A 99 6.79 0.81 -3.49
N ALA A 100 6.10 0.34 -2.45
CA ALA A 100 5.74 1.17 -1.32
C ALA A 100 6.25 0.59 0.00
N PHE A 101 6.74 1.50 0.86
CA PHE A 101 7.23 1.20 2.19
C PHE A 101 6.57 2.17 3.18
N VAL A 102 5.77 1.62 4.08
CA VAL A 102 5.06 2.37 5.12
C VAL A 102 5.53 1.85 6.48
N GLY A 103 6.04 2.75 7.32
CA GLY A 103 6.70 2.36 8.57
C GLY A 103 5.75 1.81 9.64
N ILE A 104 4.49 2.28 9.67
CA ILE A 104 3.48 1.80 10.62
C ILE A 104 2.28 1.29 9.83
N ASP A 105 1.18 2.02 9.73
CA ASP A 105 -0.06 1.52 9.14
C ASP A 105 -0.36 2.16 7.77
N LEU A 106 -0.99 1.38 6.91
CA LEU A 106 -1.54 1.85 5.65
C LEU A 106 -3.06 1.65 5.64
N CYS A 107 -3.79 2.75 5.41
CA CYS A 107 -5.24 2.72 5.21
C CYS A 107 -5.61 3.39 3.89
N SER A 108 -6.37 2.68 3.04
CA SER A 108 -6.98 3.21 1.82
C SER A 108 -8.48 2.98 1.86
N GLU A 109 -9.28 4.05 1.73
CA GLU A 109 -10.75 3.94 1.70
C GLU A 109 -11.25 3.52 0.31
N GLY A 110 -10.46 3.75 -0.75
CA GLY A 110 -10.73 3.26 -2.11
C GLY A 110 -9.85 2.07 -2.50
N ASP A 111 -9.89 1.74 -3.80
CA ASP A 111 -9.02 0.70 -4.36
C ASP A 111 -7.55 1.01 -4.10
N LEU A 112 -6.80 0.00 -3.68
CA LEU A 112 -5.35 0.03 -3.59
C LEU A 112 -4.75 -0.80 -4.72
N ARG A 113 -3.93 -0.16 -5.55
CA ARG A 113 -3.16 -0.83 -6.60
C ARG A 113 -1.69 -0.46 -6.50
N CYS A 114 -0.83 -1.48 -6.42
CA CYS A 114 0.62 -1.33 -6.42
C CYS A 114 1.22 -2.20 -7.54
N ALA A 115 1.97 -1.57 -8.45
CA ALA A 115 2.57 -2.27 -9.59
C ALA A 115 3.83 -3.07 -9.22
N LYS A 116 4.36 -2.89 -8.01
CA LYS A 116 5.48 -3.67 -7.48
C LYS A 116 5.15 -4.21 -6.09
N GLY A 117 6.11 -4.29 -5.18
CA GLY A 117 5.94 -4.81 -3.83
C GLY A 117 5.36 -3.78 -2.85
N LEU A 118 4.58 -4.24 -1.88
CA LEU A 118 3.99 -3.44 -0.82
C LEU A 118 4.46 -3.95 0.55
N HIS A 119 5.14 -3.07 1.30
CA HIS A 119 5.66 -3.37 2.62
C HIS A 119 5.09 -2.39 3.65
N VAL A 120 4.45 -2.91 4.70
CA VAL A 120 3.83 -2.15 5.78
C VAL A 120 4.37 -2.69 7.10
N GLY A 121 4.87 -1.81 7.97
CA GLY A 121 5.42 -2.22 9.26
C GLY A 121 4.38 -2.71 10.26
N GLY A 122 3.15 -2.16 10.21
CA GLY A 122 1.99 -2.53 11.01
C GLY A 122 0.87 -3.12 10.17
N ASP A 123 -0.34 -2.57 10.31
CA ASP A 123 -1.54 -3.05 9.64
C ASP A 123 -1.74 -2.46 8.25
N LEU A 124 -2.26 -3.27 7.35
CA LEU A 124 -2.68 -2.89 6.00
C LEU A 124 -4.19 -3.05 5.86
N THR A 125 -4.90 -1.94 5.64
CA THR A 125 -6.35 -1.94 5.44
C THR A 125 -6.71 -1.29 4.10
N ALA A 126 -7.52 -2.00 3.29
CA ALA A 126 -8.15 -1.45 2.09
C ALA A 126 -9.67 -1.66 2.16
N GLN A 127 -10.44 -0.57 2.13
CA GLN A 127 -11.92 -0.62 2.20
C GLN A 127 -12.57 -0.99 0.85
N ALA A 128 -11.74 -1.31 -0.16
CA ALA A 128 -12.16 -1.78 -1.46
C ALA A 128 -11.20 -2.87 -1.96
N GLN A 129 -10.97 -2.98 -3.27
CA GLN A 129 -10.08 -3.98 -3.83
C GLN A 129 -8.61 -3.69 -3.49
N LEU A 130 -7.88 -4.71 -3.02
CA LEU A 130 -6.43 -4.68 -2.84
C LEU A 130 -5.75 -5.55 -3.90
N ARG A 131 -4.97 -4.90 -4.78
CA ARG A 131 -4.19 -5.60 -5.81
C ARG A 131 -2.76 -5.13 -5.85
N VAL A 132 -1.82 -6.06 -5.71
CA VAL A 132 -0.38 -5.84 -5.77
C VAL A 132 0.22 -6.79 -6.82
N ALA A 133 1.00 -6.25 -7.76
CA ALA A 133 1.54 -7.09 -8.84
C ALA A 133 2.66 -8.03 -8.37
N GLN A 134 3.34 -7.70 -7.27
CA GLN A 134 4.34 -8.55 -6.63
C GLN A 134 3.84 -9.02 -5.26
N GLY A 135 4.72 -9.08 -4.25
CA GLY A 135 4.38 -9.53 -2.91
C GLY A 135 3.81 -8.45 -2.00
N ILE A 136 3.06 -8.88 -1.01
CA ILE A 136 2.56 -8.07 0.11
C ILE A 136 3.19 -8.57 1.39
N ALA A 137 3.77 -7.66 2.17
CA ALA A 137 4.26 -7.96 3.51
C ALA A 137 3.75 -6.92 4.50
N ALA A 138 3.08 -7.37 5.57
CA ALA A 138 2.66 -6.56 6.70
C ALA A 138 3.21 -7.14 8.00
N GLY A 139 3.70 -6.29 8.89
CA GLY A 139 4.11 -6.71 10.23
C GLY A 139 2.93 -7.05 11.13
N GLY A 140 1.78 -6.39 10.93
CA GLY A 140 0.50 -6.66 11.55
C GLY A 140 -0.44 -7.48 10.67
N SER A 141 -1.73 -7.11 10.68
CA SER A 141 -2.78 -7.77 9.88
C SER A 141 -2.97 -7.13 8.52
N ILE A 142 -3.52 -7.91 7.59
CA ILE A 142 -3.96 -7.44 6.27
C ILE A 142 -5.48 -7.60 6.18
N HIS A 143 -6.19 -6.50 5.93
CA HIS A 143 -7.64 -6.50 5.75
C HIS A 143 -8.02 -5.88 4.40
N GLY A 144 -8.81 -6.60 3.62
CA GLY A 144 -9.45 -6.12 2.39
C GLY A 144 -10.96 -6.29 2.45
N ALA A 145 -11.73 -5.19 2.36
CA ALA A 145 -13.20 -5.25 2.34
C ALA A 145 -13.77 -5.83 1.03
N MET A 146 -12.91 -6.17 0.07
CA MET A 146 -13.27 -6.92 -1.15
C MET A 146 -12.25 -8.02 -1.43
N HIS A 147 -11.80 -8.16 -2.68
CA HIS A 147 -10.79 -9.15 -3.04
C HIS A 147 -9.38 -8.67 -2.67
N LEU A 148 -8.54 -9.59 -2.24
CA LEU A 148 -7.14 -9.41 -1.97
C LEU A 148 -6.33 -10.24 -2.96
N GLU A 149 -5.51 -9.59 -3.78
CA GLU A 149 -4.73 -10.24 -4.83
C GLU A 149 -3.26 -9.80 -4.78
N ALA A 150 -2.34 -10.76 -4.82
CA ALA A 150 -0.91 -10.53 -5.02
C ALA A 150 -0.37 -11.46 -6.11
N GLY A 151 0.48 -10.94 -7.00
CA GLY A 151 1.11 -11.75 -8.04
C GLY A 151 2.15 -12.72 -7.47
N TRP A 152 2.73 -12.41 -6.31
CA TRP A 152 3.63 -13.29 -5.56
C TRP A 152 2.98 -13.72 -4.23
N GLY A 153 3.79 -13.85 -3.18
CA GLY A 153 3.30 -14.23 -1.85
C GLY A 153 2.66 -13.10 -1.06
N ILE A 154 1.83 -13.48 -0.07
CA ILE A 154 1.26 -12.58 0.91
C ILE A 154 1.70 -13.03 2.30
N LYS A 155 2.31 -12.11 3.05
CA LYS A 155 2.79 -12.34 4.41
C LYS A 155 2.19 -11.33 5.38
N ALA A 156 1.61 -11.81 6.48
CA ALA A 156 1.12 -10.99 7.60
C ALA A 156 1.61 -11.53 8.94
N GLY A 157 2.07 -10.67 9.83
CA GLY A 157 2.39 -11.06 11.21
C GLY A 157 1.14 -11.45 12.01
N GLY A 158 -0.01 -10.82 11.73
CA GLY A 158 -1.33 -11.11 12.28
C GLY A 158 -2.19 -11.94 11.33
N VAL A 159 -3.44 -11.49 11.12
CA VAL A 159 -4.45 -12.14 10.27
C VAL A 159 -4.36 -11.64 8.82
N ILE A 160 -4.56 -12.52 7.86
CA ILE A 160 -4.93 -12.16 6.49
C ILE A 160 -6.44 -12.35 6.35
N HIS A 161 -7.18 -11.26 6.19
CA HIS A 161 -8.62 -11.27 6.03
C HIS A 161 -9.05 -10.55 4.76
N ALA A 162 -10.00 -11.13 4.04
CA ALA A 162 -10.70 -10.46 2.94
C ALA A 162 -12.19 -10.81 3.01
N ASP A 163 -13.08 -9.82 2.80
CA ASP A 163 -14.52 -10.10 2.67
C ASP A 163 -14.86 -10.78 1.32
N GLY A 164 -13.93 -10.71 0.37
CA GLY A 164 -13.92 -11.48 -0.88
C GLY A 164 -12.93 -12.63 -0.87
N ALA A 165 -12.44 -13.00 -2.05
CA ALA A 165 -11.42 -14.04 -2.23
C ALA A 165 -10.02 -13.52 -1.90
N ILE A 166 -9.15 -14.42 -1.42
CA ILE A 166 -7.72 -14.21 -1.24
C ILE A 166 -6.98 -14.99 -2.32
N ARG A 167 -6.15 -14.29 -3.11
CA ARG A 167 -5.40 -14.87 -4.22
C ARG A 167 -3.93 -14.49 -4.15
N ALA A 168 -3.05 -15.48 -4.15
CA ALA A 168 -1.60 -15.29 -4.22
C ALA A 168 -1.02 -16.12 -5.36
N GLY A 169 -0.15 -15.52 -6.15
CA GLY A 169 0.61 -16.23 -7.18
C GLY A 169 1.51 -17.30 -6.57
N GLU A 170 2.04 -17.06 -5.39
CA GLU A 170 2.89 -17.97 -4.63
C GLU A 170 2.25 -18.34 -3.28
N SER A 171 3.03 -18.21 -2.19
CA SER A 171 2.66 -18.63 -0.84
C SER A 171 1.80 -17.63 -0.09
N LEU A 172 1.07 -18.14 0.91
CA LEU A 172 0.37 -17.36 1.94
C LEU A 172 0.96 -17.71 3.30
N TRP A 173 1.29 -16.68 4.09
CA TRP A 173 1.75 -16.84 5.46
C TRP A 173 1.05 -15.85 6.39
N ALA A 174 0.43 -16.35 7.45
CA ALA A 174 -0.20 -15.55 8.49
C ALA A 174 0.17 -16.09 9.86
N GLY A 175 0.54 -15.18 10.78
CA GLY A 175 0.87 -15.57 12.16
C GLY A 175 -0.35 -16.01 12.98
N GLU A 176 -1.55 -15.45 12.68
CA GLU A 176 -2.75 -15.73 13.46
C GLU A 176 -3.86 -16.45 12.67
N GLY A 177 -3.96 -16.25 11.36
CA GLY A 177 -4.96 -16.94 10.55
C GLY A 177 -5.21 -16.34 9.19
N ILE A 178 -5.88 -17.10 8.33
CA ILE A 178 -6.25 -16.69 6.98
C ILE A 178 -7.75 -16.92 6.81
N ARG A 179 -8.52 -15.89 6.45
CA ARG A 179 -9.97 -15.94 6.33
C ARG A 179 -10.46 -15.22 5.08
N ALA A 180 -11.09 -15.93 4.17
CA ALA A 180 -11.85 -15.36 3.06
C ALA A 180 -13.32 -15.15 3.49
N GLY A 181 -14.03 -14.27 2.80
CA GLY A 181 -15.44 -14.02 3.04
C GLY A 181 -16.33 -15.22 2.75
N GLN A 182 -17.54 -15.19 3.28
CA GLN A 182 -18.50 -16.29 3.09
C GLN A 182 -18.76 -16.54 1.61
N GLY A 183 -18.60 -17.79 1.16
CA GLY A 183 -18.78 -18.20 -0.22
C GLY A 183 -17.58 -17.93 -1.14
N TYR A 184 -16.50 -17.34 -0.60
CA TYR A 184 -15.25 -17.12 -1.34
C TYR A 184 -14.15 -18.11 -0.89
N GLY A 185 -13.11 -18.23 -1.72
CA GLY A 185 -12.01 -19.17 -1.52
C GLY A 185 -10.67 -18.50 -1.26
N VAL A 186 -9.75 -19.30 -0.72
CA VAL A 186 -8.34 -18.99 -0.57
C VAL A 186 -7.55 -19.74 -1.63
N PHE A 187 -6.74 -19.01 -2.40
CA PHE A 187 -5.97 -19.54 -3.52
C PHE A 187 -4.50 -19.15 -3.36
N ALA A 188 -3.61 -20.13 -3.31
CA ALA A 188 -2.16 -19.94 -3.33
C ALA A 188 -1.55 -20.75 -4.49
N GLY A 189 -0.39 -20.33 -4.97
CA GLY A 189 0.34 -21.02 -6.03
C GLY A 189 -0.29 -20.86 -7.41
N LEU A 190 -0.97 -19.74 -7.69
CA LEU A 190 -1.64 -19.51 -8.98
C LEU A 190 -0.65 -19.28 -10.13
N ASP A 191 0.56 -18.79 -9.82
CA ASP A 191 1.63 -18.51 -10.81
C ASP A 191 2.90 -19.35 -10.56
N VAL A 192 2.76 -20.52 -9.91
CA VAL A 192 3.87 -21.43 -9.59
C VAL A 192 3.96 -22.53 -10.64
N GLN A 193 5.19 -22.82 -11.09
CA GLN A 193 5.46 -23.99 -11.94
C GLN A 193 5.20 -25.29 -11.18
N VAL A 194 4.78 -26.34 -11.88
CA VAL A 194 4.38 -27.63 -11.27
C VAL A 194 5.49 -28.23 -10.42
N GLU A 195 6.74 -28.15 -10.89
CA GLU A 195 7.92 -28.67 -10.17
C GLU A 195 8.22 -27.92 -8.85
N ALA A 196 7.79 -26.65 -8.76
CA ALA A 196 7.98 -25.81 -7.58
C ALA A 196 6.74 -25.74 -6.66
N TRP A 197 5.69 -26.49 -6.99
CA TRP A 197 4.41 -26.41 -6.28
C TRP A 197 4.56 -26.62 -4.76
N GLU A 198 5.23 -27.69 -4.34
CA GLU A 198 5.37 -28.03 -2.91
C GLU A 198 6.16 -26.99 -2.12
N SER A 199 7.07 -26.27 -2.76
CA SER A 199 7.86 -25.23 -2.09
C SER A 199 7.21 -23.84 -2.11
N SER A 200 6.49 -23.52 -3.17
CA SER A 200 6.04 -22.14 -3.44
C SER A 200 4.53 -21.93 -3.30
N ALA A 201 3.69 -22.98 -3.36
CA ALA A 201 2.24 -22.89 -3.14
C ALA A 201 1.84 -23.14 -1.67
N ARG A 202 2.74 -22.82 -0.71
CA ARG A 202 2.52 -23.10 0.73
C ARG A 202 1.52 -22.14 1.32
N VAL A 203 0.61 -22.67 2.15
CA VAL A 203 -0.29 -21.91 2.99
C VAL A 203 0.06 -22.23 4.45
N SER A 204 0.61 -21.27 5.17
CA SER A 204 1.04 -21.40 6.56
C SER A 204 0.18 -20.51 7.46
N ALA A 205 -0.51 -21.12 8.40
CA ALA A 205 -1.32 -20.47 9.42
C ALA A 205 -1.50 -21.42 10.60
N PRO A 206 -1.87 -20.95 11.82
CA PRO A 206 -2.15 -21.82 12.97
C PRO A 206 -3.23 -22.88 12.69
N GLU A 207 -4.26 -22.48 11.94
CA GLU A 207 -5.35 -23.37 11.52
C GLU A 207 -5.46 -23.40 9.99
N LYS A 208 -5.92 -24.52 9.44
CA LYS A 208 -6.20 -24.65 8.02
C LYS A 208 -7.32 -23.68 7.62
N PRO A 209 -7.10 -22.78 6.63
CA PRO A 209 -8.14 -21.85 6.22
C PRO A 209 -9.37 -22.59 5.68
N GLU A 210 -10.55 -22.15 6.10
CA GLU A 210 -11.80 -22.59 5.43
C GLU A 210 -11.78 -22.11 3.98
N GLY A 211 -12.28 -22.94 3.06
CA GLY A 211 -12.32 -22.62 1.63
C GLY A 211 -10.95 -22.56 0.97
N LEU A 212 -9.93 -23.29 1.48
CA LEU A 212 -8.67 -23.46 0.76
C LEU A 212 -8.90 -24.26 -0.51
N MET A 213 -8.87 -23.56 -1.66
CA MET A 213 -9.17 -24.14 -3.00
C MET A 213 -7.92 -24.48 -3.79
N SER A 214 -6.82 -23.74 -3.57
CA SER A 214 -5.53 -23.95 -4.21
C SER A 214 -4.40 -23.67 -3.22
N GLY A 215 -3.29 -24.39 -3.35
CA GLY A 215 -2.20 -24.44 -2.41
C GLY A 215 -2.31 -25.61 -1.43
N TRP A 216 -1.27 -25.86 -0.66
CA TRP A 216 -1.27 -26.91 0.36
C TRP A 216 -1.00 -26.32 1.75
N TRP A 217 -1.77 -26.77 2.73
CA TRP A 217 -1.59 -26.32 4.10
C TRP A 217 -0.39 -26.99 4.74
N ALA A 218 0.59 -26.17 5.11
CA ALA A 218 1.85 -26.62 5.70
C ALA A 218 1.86 -26.56 7.24
N GLY A 219 0.75 -26.20 7.87
CA GLY A 219 0.67 -25.98 9.29
C GLY A 219 1.17 -24.59 9.73
N PRO A 220 1.38 -24.38 11.04
CA PRO A 220 1.95 -23.15 11.56
C PRO A 220 3.34 -22.93 10.96
N GLY A 221 3.56 -21.77 10.34
CA GLY A 221 4.87 -21.39 9.86
C GLY A 221 5.80 -21.11 11.04
N VAL A 222 6.99 -21.69 11.05
CA VAL A 222 8.07 -21.25 11.95
C VAL A 222 8.59 -19.92 11.41
N VAL A 223 8.62 -18.89 12.25
CA VAL A 223 9.12 -17.53 11.96
C VAL A 223 10.62 -17.56 11.69
#